data_0db19f11552b6d1170991ce5f2ceb7c3
#
_entry.id   0db19f11552b6d1170991ce5f2ceb7c3
#
_cell.length_a   1.000
_cell.length_b   1.000
_cell.length_c   1.000
_cell.angle_alpha   90.00
_cell.angle_beta   90.00
_cell.angle_gamma   90.00
#
_symmetry.space_group_name_H-M   'P 1'
#
loop_
_entity.id
_entity.type
_entity.pdbx_description
1 polymer ?
#
loop_
_entity_poly.entity_id
_entity_poly.type
_entity_poly.pdbx_seq_one_letter_code
_entity_poly.pdbx_strand_id
1 'polypeptide(L)'
;VDISENQRKDFYLYIDEFQNFTTDSIGIILSEARKYRLDLVVAHQFIKQLKDTIRDAVFGNVGSLVSFRVGPDDAEFLKNKFGPVFTPQDLINIDNLNAYASLLINGQTVRAFNIKLNTEQVFDAGSPQMGEMVKQMSRLKYGRPRAEVEQEIQERVSAVMASKSPEPPL
;
A
#
# COMPACT_ATOMS: atom_id res chain seq x y z
N VAL A 1 19.32 15.16 2.66
CA VAL A 1 20.25 14.19 3.27
C VAL A 1 20.91 13.45 2.14
N ASP A 2 22.17 13.78 1.86
CA ASP A 2 22.91 13.25 0.71
C ASP A 2 23.56 11.91 1.07
N ILE A 3 22.74 10.85 1.06
CA ILE A 3 23.26 9.49 1.11
C ILE A 3 23.52 9.06 -0.34
N SER A 4 24.78 8.69 -0.64
CA SER A 4 25.16 8.19 -1.95
C SER A 4 24.34 6.93 -2.31
N GLU A 5 24.02 6.75 -3.59
CA GLU A 5 23.10 5.71 -4.06
C GLU A 5 23.49 4.29 -3.62
N ASN A 6 24.81 4.00 -3.62
CA ASN A 6 25.36 2.70 -3.19
C ASN A 6 25.28 2.44 -1.67
N GLN A 7 25.02 3.48 -0.86
CA GLN A 7 24.86 3.40 0.59
C GLN A 7 23.39 3.40 1.03
N ARG A 8 22.44 3.61 0.11
CA ARG A 8 21.02 3.57 0.43
C ARG A 8 20.61 2.13 0.72
N LYS A 9 19.78 1.96 1.75
CA LYS A 9 19.15 0.67 2.08
C LYS A 9 17.84 0.56 1.32
N ASP A 10 17.49 -0.66 0.93
CA ASP A 10 16.18 -0.94 0.34
C ASP A 10 15.08 -0.68 1.38
N PHE A 11 14.03 0.01 0.97
CA PHE A 11 12.87 0.29 1.80
C PHE A 11 11.61 -0.17 1.07
N TYR A 12 10.85 -1.05 1.72
CA TYR A 12 9.62 -1.62 1.16
C TYR A 12 8.42 -0.90 1.76
N LEU A 13 7.62 -0.27 0.90
CA LEU A 13 6.38 0.41 1.28
C LEU A 13 5.19 -0.34 0.69
N TYR A 14 4.34 -0.86 1.58
CA TYR A 14 3.11 -1.56 1.24
C TYR A 14 1.92 -0.63 1.45
N ILE A 15 1.12 -0.42 0.42
CA ILE A 15 -0.07 0.43 0.47
C ILE A 15 -1.26 -0.41 0.01
N ASP A 16 -2.12 -0.78 0.96
CA ASP A 16 -3.41 -1.38 0.67
C ASP A 16 -4.46 -0.29 0.43
N GLU A 17 -5.51 -0.61 -0.33
CA GLU A 17 -6.54 0.35 -0.76
C GLU A 17 -5.91 1.63 -1.35
N PHE A 18 -4.92 1.42 -2.22
CA PHE A 18 -4.07 2.47 -2.79
C PHE A 18 -4.85 3.65 -3.38
N GLN A 19 -6.05 3.42 -3.93
CA GLN A 19 -6.90 4.47 -4.49
C GLN A 19 -7.26 5.58 -3.46
N ASN A 20 -7.23 5.26 -2.16
CA ASN A 20 -7.53 6.22 -1.10
C ASN A 20 -6.35 7.15 -0.77
N PHE A 21 -5.16 6.82 -1.24
CA PHE A 21 -3.92 7.55 -0.95
C PHE A 21 -3.32 8.24 -2.18
N THR A 22 -4.06 8.28 -3.28
CA THR A 22 -3.60 8.87 -4.54
C THR A 22 -3.58 10.39 -4.47
N THR A 23 -2.39 10.97 -4.36
CA THR A 23 -2.12 12.39 -4.52
C THR A 23 -1.28 12.61 -5.78
N ASP A 24 -1.22 13.84 -6.28
CA ASP A 24 -0.38 14.14 -7.46
C ASP A 24 1.11 13.83 -7.20
N SER A 25 1.56 13.94 -5.94
CA SER A 25 2.92 13.57 -5.52
C SER A 25 3.23 12.09 -5.68
N ILE A 26 2.22 11.21 -5.62
CA ILE A 26 2.43 9.77 -5.78
C ILE A 26 2.91 9.40 -7.20
N GLY A 27 2.45 10.11 -8.22
CA GLY A 27 2.93 9.92 -9.59
C GLY A 27 4.44 10.18 -9.73
N ILE A 28 4.94 11.21 -9.03
CA ILE A 28 6.37 11.53 -8.98
C ILE A 28 7.12 10.43 -8.21
N ILE A 29 6.60 9.99 -7.07
CA ILE A 29 7.21 8.92 -6.27
C ILE A 29 7.32 7.64 -7.09
N LEU A 30 6.27 7.23 -7.80
CA LEU A 30 6.27 6.03 -8.65
C LEU A 30 7.33 6.08 -9.75
N SER A 31 7.58 7.26 -10.33
CA SER A 31 8.60 7.42 -11.39
C SER A 31 10.03 7.50 -10.85
N GLU A 32 10.22 7.95 -9.61
CA GLU A 32 11.54 8.17 -9.01
C GLU A 32 11.92 7.16 -7.91
N ALA A 33 10.99 6.32 -7.46
CA ALA A 33 11.15 5.42 -6.32
C ALA A 33 12.43 4.56 -6.42
N ARG A 34 12.72 4.04 -7.61
CA ARG A 34 13.91 3.22 -7.89
C ARG A 34 15.22 3.92 -7.54
N LYS A 35 15.33 5.21 -7.83
CA LYS A 35 16.52 6.03 -7.53
C LYS A 35 16.82 6.10 -6.04
N TYR A 36 15.76 6.00 -5.22
CA TYR A 36 15.87 6.06 -3.77
C TYR A 36 15.87 4.68 -3.10
N ARG A 37 15.90 3.59 -3.88
CA ARG A 37 15.72 2.21 -3.41
C ARG A 37 14.42 2.03 -2.62
N LEU A 38 13.37 2.70 -3.07
CA LEU A 38 12.03 2.56 -2.53
C LEU A 38 11.27 1.55 -3.40
N ASP A 39 10.96 0.41 -2.81
CA ASP A 39 10.16 -0.65 -3.43
C ASP A 39 8.70 -0.48 -3.01
N LEU A 40 7.84 -0.24 -3.98
CA LEU A 40 6.41 -0.02 -3.74
C LEU A 40 5.62 -1.29 -4.06
N VAL A 41 4.83 -1.73 -3.09
CA VAL A 41 3.82 -2.77 -3.25
C VAL A 41 2.47 -2.13 -3.01
N VAL A 42 1.69 -1.96 -4.07
CA VAL A 42 0.37 -1.31 -4.00
C VAL A 42 -0.73 -2.30 -4.33
N ALA A 43 -1.81 -2.27 -3.57
CA ALA A 43 -3.01 -3.06 -3.82
C ALA A 43 -4.24 -2.16 -3.93
N HIS A 44 -5.15 -2.50 -4.84
CA HIS A 44 -6.42 -1.82 -5.04
C HIS A 44 -7.46 -2.76 -5.65
N GLN A 45 -8.73 -2.41 -5.55
CA GLN A 45 -9.82 -3.30 -5.98
C GLN A 45 -10.25 -3.03 -7.41
N PHE A 46 -10.32 -1.77 -7.85
CA PHE A 46 -10.80 -1.39 -9.17
C PHE A 46 -9.87 -0.38 -9.84
N ILE A 47 -9.41 -0.71 -11.04
CA ILE A 47 -8.51 0.16 -11.82
C ILE A 47 -9.18 1.51 -12.14
N LYS A 48 -10.48 1.50 -12.41
CA LYS A 48 -11.26 2.72 -12.72
C LYS A 48 -11.34 3.74 -11.56
N GLN A 49 -11.06 3.33 -10.32
CA GLN A 49 -11.02 4.26 -9.18
C GLN A 49 -9.75 5.12 -9.18
N LEU A 50 -8.73 4.72 -9.90
CA LEU A 50 -7.52 5.51 -10.05
C LEU A 50 -7.74 6.63 -11.05
N LYS A 51 -7.30 7.85 -10.73
CA LYS A 51 -7.21 8.93 -11.72
C LYS A 51 -6.35 8.49 -12.88
N ASP A 52 -6.66 8.89 -14.09
CA ASP A 52 -5.94 8.46 -15.31
C ASP A 52 -4.43 8.67 -15.20
N THR A 53 -4.00 9.83 -14.73
CA THR A 53 -2.56 10.15 -14.55
C THR A 53 -1.87 9.20 -13.56
N ILE A 54 -2.54 8.80 -12.49
CA ILE A 54 -2.00 7.86 -11.50
C ILE A 54 -2.01 6.43 -12.04
N ARG A 55 -3.11 6.03 -12.68
CA ARG A 55 -3.22 4.73 -13.36
C ARG A 55 -2.08 4.54 -14.35
N ASP A 56 -1.86 5.51 -15.22
CA ASP A 56 -0.82 5.46 -16.26
C ASP A 56 0.58 5.43 -15.62
N ALA A 57 0.81 6.18 -14.54
CA ALA A 57 2.05 6.13 -13.78
C ALA A 57 2.28 4.76 -13.11
N VAL A 58 1.25 4.17 -12.49
CA VAL A 58 1.34 2.82 -11.89
C VAL A 58 1.66 1.79 -12.96
N PHE A 59 0.80 1.64 -13.96
CA PHE A 59 0.93 0.56 -14.97
C PHE A 59 2.09 0.77 -15.95
N GLY A 60 2.62 1.99 -16.04
CA GLY A 60 3.84 2.29 -16.80
C GLY A 60 5.13 1.96 -16.06
N ASN A 61 5.12 1.96 -14.72
CA ASN A 61 6.32 1.75 -13.91
C ASN A 61 6.37 0.40 -13.17
N VAL A 62 5.23 -0.27 -12.95
CA VAL A 62 5.24 -1.58 -12.28
C VAL A 62 5.85 -2.65 -13.16
N GLY A 63 6.84 -3.36 -12.61
CA GLY A 63 7.48 -4.50 -13.25
C GLY A 63 6.78 -5.83 -12.97
N SER A 64 6.18 -5.97 -11.79
CA SER A 64 5.47 -7.19 -11.37
C SER A 64 4.01 -6.89 -11.09
N LEU A 65 3.13 -7.78 -11.53
CA LEU A 65 1.68 -7.65 -11.36
C LEU A 65 1.07 -8.97 -10.93
N VAL A 66 0.20 -8.91 -9.93
CA VAL A 66 -0.62 -10.05 -9.48
C VAL A 66 -2.08 -9.61 -9.55
N SER A 67 -2.91 -10.40 -10.21
CA SER A 67 -4.34 -10.14 -10.34
C SER A 67 -5.14 -11.32 -9.80
N PHE A 68 -6.01 -11.03 -8.85
CA PHE A 68 -7.12 -11.90 -8.47
C PHE A 68 -8.27 -11.73 -9.48
N ARG A 69 -9.47 -12.26 -9.17
CA ARG A 69 -10.66 -12.07 -9.99
C ARG A 69 -10.98 -10.58 -10.12
N VAL A 70 -11.20 -10.16 -11.37
CA VAL A 70 -11.56 -8.78 -11.69
C VAL A 70 -12.82 -8.70 -12.53
N GLY A 71 -13.42 -7.53 -12.63
CA GLY A 71 -14.54 -7.27 -13.52
C GLY A 71 -14.14 -7.19 -15.01
N PRO A 72 -15.10 -7.18 -15.93
CA PRO A 72 -14.85 -7.21 -17.38
C PRO A 72 -13.97 -6.04 -17.87
N ASP A 73 -14.21 -4.84 -17.36
CA ASP A 73 -13.47 -3.64 -17.78
C ASP A 73 -11.99 -3.71 -17.38
N ASP A 74 -11.72 -4.14 -16.14
CA ASP A 74 -10.36 -4.31 -15.63
C ASP A 74 -9.65 -5.48 -16.31
N ALA A 75 -10.38 -6.57 -16.63
CA ALA A 75 -9.84 -7.70 -17.39
C ALA A 75 -9.40 -7.28 -18.80
N GLU A 76 -10.20 -6.45 -19.48
CA GLU A 76 -9.84 -5.92 -20.80
C GLU A 76 -8.63 -4.99 -20.73
N PHE A 77 -8.52 -4.16 -19.69
CA PHE A 77 -7.36 -3.33 -19.45
C PHE A 77 -6.08 -4.16 -19.22
N LEU A 78 -6.19 -5.27 -18.49
CA LEU A 78 -5.07 -6.12 -18.11
C LEU A 78 -4.66 -7.14 -19.19
N LYS A 79 -5.41 -7.30 -20.26
CA LYS A 79 -5.17 -8.32 -21.29
C LYS A 79 -3.75 -8.32 -21.86
N ASN A 80 -3.16 -7.15 -22.05
CA ASN A 80 -1.81 -7.02 -22.60
C ASN A 80 -0.70 -7.35 -21.58
N LYS A 81 -1.03 -7.37 -20.28
CA LYS A 81 -0.08 -7.73 -19.22
C LYS A 81 -0.02 -9.25 -18.99
N PHE A 82 -1.11 -9.95 -19.24
CA PHE A 82 -1.22 -11.41 -19.03
C PHE A 82 -1.26 -12.20 -20.33
N GLY A 83 -1.58 -11.56 -21.46
CA GLY A 83 -1.53 -12.20 -22.76
C GLY A 83 -0.13 -12.58 -23.23
N PRO A 84 -0.02 -13.57 -24.12
CA PRO A 84 -1.10 -14.43 -24.66
C PRO A 84 -1.45 -15.62 -23.75
N VAL A 85 -0.91 -15.71 -22.53
CA VAL A 85 -1.09 -16.88 -21.63
C VAL A 85 -2.50 -16.94 -21.06
N PHE A 86 -3.01 -15.79 -20.63
CA PHE A 86 -4.34 -15.66 -20.04
C PHE A 86 -5.15 -14.62 -20.82
N THR A 87 -6.40 -14.95 -21.07
CA THR A 87 -7.37 -14.09 -21.72
C THR A 87 -8.12 -13.24 -20.70
N PRO A 88 -8.83 -12.15 -21.12
CA PRO A 88 -9.74 -11.45 -20.24
C PRO A 88 -10.77 -12.35 -19.56
N GLN A 89 -11.25 -13.39 -20.27
CA GLN A 89 -12.21 -14.33 -19.74
C GLN A 89 -11.63 -15.18 -18.59
N ASP A 90 -10.34 -15.52 -18.66
CA ASP A 90 -9.65 -16.23 -17.57
C ASP A 90 -9.57 -15.33 -16.31
N LEU A 91 -9.28 -14.04 -16.48
CA LEU A 91 -9.22 -13.07 -15.39
C LEU A 91 -10.57 -12.86 -14.68
N ILE A 92 -11.67 -12.96 -15.42
CA ILE A 92 -13.04 -12.83 -14.88
C ILE A 92 -13.45 -14.09 -14.12
N ASN A 93 -13.02 -15.27 -14.59
CA ASN A 93 -13.50 -16.57 -14.11
C ASN A 93 -12.52 -17.29 -13.18
N ILE A 94 -11.43 -16.65 -12.79
CA ILE A 94 -10.45 -17.28 -11.89
C ILE A 94 -11.12 -17.68 -10.56
N ASP A 95 -10.80 -18.87 -10.06
CA ASP A 95 -11.32 -19.39 -8.81
C ASP A 95 -10.87 -18.55 -7.60
N ASN A 96 -11.63 -18.64 -6.52
CA ASN A 96 -11.26 -18.01 -5.26
C ASN A 96 -9.89 -18.55 -4.80
N LEU A 97 -9.11 -17.67 -4.16
CA LEU A 97 -7.77 -17.96 -3.65
C LEU A 97 -6.75 -18.36 -4.73
N ASN A 98 -7.07 -18.09 -6.00
CA ASN A 98 -6.12 -18.15 -7.11
C ASN A 98 -5.86 -16.74 -7.63
N ALA A 99 -4.67 -16.53 -8.19
CA ALA A 99 -4.29 -15.31 -8.86
C ALA A 99 -3.42 -15.61 -10.08
N TYR A 100 -3.41 -14.71 -11.05
CA TYR A 100 -2.42 -14.72 -12.12
C TYR A 100 -1.30 -13.74 -11.79
N ALA A 101 -0.07 -14.16 -12.02
CA ALA A 101 1.12 -13.37 -11.77
C ALA A 101 1.94 -13.19 -13.05
N SER A 102 2.37 -11.95 -13.28
CA SER A 102 3.39 -11.59 -14.26
C SER A 102 4.50 -10.88 -13.49
N LEU A 103 5.67 -11.47 -13.41
CA LEU A 103 6.76 -10.99 -12.55
C LEU A 103 7.91 -10.45 -13.40
N LEU A 104 8.57 -9.43 -12.89
CA LEU A 104 9.86 -8.94 -13.40
C LEU A 104 10.98 -9.57 -12.57
N ILE A 105 11.79 -10.44 -13.17
CA ILE A 105 12.90 -11.12 -12.50
C ILE A 105 14.20 -10.77 -13.26
N ASN A 106 15.17 -10.22 -12.57
CA ASN A 106 16.45 -9.80 -13.17
C ASN A 106 16.28 -8.89 -14.40
N GLY A 107 15.29 -7.98 -14.37
CA GLY A 107 14.99 -7.06 -15.46
C GLY A 107 14.25 -7.67 -16.66
N GLN A 108 13.84 -8.93 -16.59
CA GLN A 108 13.06 -9.61 -17.62
C GLN A 108 11.68 -10.01 -17.10
N THR A 109 10.65 -9.71 -17.87
CA THR A 109 9.30 -10.17 -17.56
C THR A 109 9.18 -11.65 -17.86
N VAL A 110 8.87 -12.46 -16.85
CA VAL A 110 8.62 -13.88 -17.03
C VAL A 110 7.22 -14.14 -17.57
N ARG A 111 7.06 -15.29 -18.25
CA ARG A 111 5.75 -15.73 -18.73
C ARG A 111 4.75 -15.77 -17.57
N ALA A 112 3.57 -15.20 -17.76
CA ALA A 112 2.53 -15.20 -16.75
C ALA A 112 2.13 -16.62 -16.32
N PHE A 113 1.82 -16.80 -15.04
CA PHE A 113 1.47 -18.10 -14.46
C PHE A 113 0.39 -17.96 -13.38
N ASN A 114 -0.25 -19.07 -13.06
CA ASN A 114 -1.23 -19.14 -11.97
C ASN A 114 -0.53 -19.40 -10.64
N ILE A 115 -1.01 -18.76 -9.58
CA ILE A 115 -0.65 -19.04 -8.18
C ILE A 115 -1.90 -19.39 -7.39
N LYS A 116 -1.81 -20.38 -6.52
CA LYS A 116 -2.84 -20.73 -5.55
C LYS A 116 -2.35 -20.39 -4.15
N LEU A 117 -3.17 -19.63 -3.41
CA LEU A 117 -2.85 -19.28 -2.03
C LEU A 117 -3.01 -20.51 -1.12
N ASN A 118 -2.00 -20.77 -0.32
CA ASN A 118 -2.09 -21.78 0.73
C ASN A 118 -2.75 -21.15 1.97
N THR A 119 -4.06 -21.37 2.12
CA THR A 119 -4.86 -20.80 3.19
C THR A 119 -4.51 -21.34 4.57
N GLU A 120 -4.06 -22.59 4.68
CA GLU A 120 -3.67 -23.19 5.96
C GLU A 120 -2.47 -22.45 6.58
N GLN A 121 -1.49 -22.08 5.76
CA GLN A 121 -0.33 -21.33 6.25
C GLN A 121 -0.66 -19.86 6.59
N VAL A 122 -1.67 -19.26 5.94
CA VAL A 122 -2.00 -17.84 6.10
C VAL A 122 -2.97 -17.62 7.26
N PHE A 123 -3.97 -18.49 7.40
CA PHE A 123 -5.06 -18.28 8.35
C PHE A 123 -4.91 -19.04 9.67
N ASP A 124 -4.18 -20.16 9.70
CA ASP A 124 -3.98 -20.96 10.91
C ASP A 124 -2.73 -20.59 11.72
N ALA A 125 -1.89 -19.67 11.20
CA ALA A 125 -0.65 -19.27 11.87
C ALA A 125 -0.86 -18.31 13.05
N GLY A 126 -2.07 -17.84 13.32
CA GLY A 126 -2.39 -16.87 14.36
C GLY A 126 -2.81 -17.51 15.69
N SER A 127 -2.28 -17.03 16.81
CA SER A 127 -2.73 -17.36 18.16
C SER A 127 -3.36 -16.12 18.82
N PRO A 128 -4.60 -16.20 19.35
CA PRO A 128 -5.20 -15.11 20.12
C PRO A 128 -4.32 -14.64 21.29
N GLN A 129 -3.64 -15.59 21.95
CA GLN A 129 -2.70 -15.29 23.03
C GLN A 129 -1.50 -14.47 22.53
N MET A 130 -0.93 -14.81 21.36
CA MET A 130 0.13 -14.03 20.74
C MET A 130 -0.35 -12.63 20.39
N GLY A 131 -1.57 -12.48 19.89
CA GLY A 131 -2.18 -11.18 19.62
C GLY A 131 -2.27 -10.29 20.87
N GLU A 132 -2.68 -10.84 22.02
CA GLU A 132 -2.71 -10.10 23.28
C GLU A 132 -1.31 -9.76 23.80
N MET A 133 -0.34 -10.67 23.66
CA MET A 133 1.05 -10.37 24.01
C MET A 133 1.62 -9.23 23.19
N VAL A 134 1.39 -9.21 21.87
CA VAL A 134 1.82 -8.12 20.97
C VAL A 134 1.18 -6.80 21.37
N LYS A 135 -0.12 -6.79 21.69
CA LYS A 135 -0.82 -5.59 22.18
C LYS A 135 -0.22 -5.05 23.49
N GLN A 136 0.05 -5.95 24.44
CA GLN A 136 0.64 -5.57 25.72
C GLN A 136 2.06 -5.00 25.53
N MET A 137 2.89 -5.67 24.73
CA MET A 137 4.22 -5.18 24.39
C MET A 137 4.20 -3.82 23.70
N SER A 138 3.27 -3.63 22.77
CA SER A 138 3.07 -2.36 22.08
C SER A 138 2.65 -1.24 23.05
N ARG A 139 1.71 -1.54 23.95
CA ARG A 139 1.28 -0.58 24.99
C ARG A 139 2.44 -0.18 25.93
N LEU A 140 3.23 -1.15 26.37
CA LEU A 140 4.39 -0.88 27.23
C LEU A 140 5.49 -0.09 26.52
N LYS A 141 5.72 -0.37 25.22
CA LYS A 141 6.82 0.25 24.47
C LYS A 141 6.46 1.61 23.88
N TYR A 142 5.23 1.79 23.43
CA TYR A 142 4.81 2.95 22.64
C TYR A 142 3.62 3.69 23.23
N GLY A 143 2.91 3.07 24.16
CA GLY A 143 1.73 3.67 24.78
C GLY A 143 2.11 4.63 25.90
N ARG A 144 1.21 5.60 26.14
CA ARG A 144 1.22 6.47 27.31
C ARG A 144 -0.13 6.36 28.02
N PRO A 145 -0.18 6.53 29.35
CA PRO A 145 -1.44 6.54 30.07
C PRO A 145 -2.39 7.58 29.47
N ARG A 146 -3.62 7.16 29.21
CA ARG A 146 -4.64 8.01 28.56
C ARG A 146 -4.86 9.31 29.34
N ALA A 147 -4.90 9.25 30.67
CA ALA A 147 -5.11 10.41 31.54
C ALA A 147 -4.02 11.49 31.36
N GLU A 148 -2.76 11.09 31.21
CA GLU A 148 -1.64 12.01 30.96
C GLU A 148 -1.78 12.70 29.60
N VAL A 149 -2.14 11.93 28.57
CA VAL A 149 -2.32 12.48 27.22
C VAL A 149 -3.51 13.42 27.16
N GLU A 150 -4.64 13.08 27.81
CA GLU A 150 -5.82 13.94 27.90
C GLU A 150 -5.52 15.24 28.64
N GLN A 151 -4.76 15.19 29.72
CA GLN A 151 -4.34 16.38 30.46
C GLN A 151 -3.46 17.28 29.57
N GLU A 152 -2.45 16.73 28.88
CA GLU A 152 -1.61 17.51 27.96
C GLU A 152 -2.41 18.18 26.84
N ILE A 153 -3.42 17.48 26.30
CA ILE A 153 -4.29 18.05 25.28
C ILE A 153 -5.08 19.24 25.86
N GLN A 154 -5.66 19.08 27.04
CA GLN A 154 -6.42 20.17 27.71
C GLN A 154 -5.53 21.37 28.01
N GLU A 155 -4.31 21.16 28.50
CA GLU A 155 -3.35 22.24 28.77
C GLU A 155 -2.99 23.02 27.50
N ARG A 156 -2.72 22.30 26.39
CA ARG A 156 -2.44 22.93 25.08
C ARG A 156 -3.64 23.73 24.55
N VAL A 157 -4.84 23.18 24.62
CA VAL A 157 -6.07 23.89 24.19
C VAL A 157 -6.30 25.12 25.02
N SER A 158 -6.15 25.05 26.34
CA SER A 158 -6.29 26.17 27.27
C SER A 158 -5.27 27.30 27.00
N ALA A 159 -4.01 26.93 26.76
CA ALA A 159 -2.96 27.87 26.40
C ALA A 159 -3.24 28.61 25.08
N VAL A 160 -3.75 27.90 24.05
CA VAL A 160 -4.13 28.52 22.76
C VAL A 160 -5.33 29.45 22.92
N MET A 161 -6.32 29.10 23.77
CA MET A 161 -7.45 29.95 24.04
C MET A 161 -7.08 31.21 24.82
N ALA A 162 -6.17 31.08 25.80
CA ALA A 162 -5.66 32.22 26.56
C ALA A 162 -4.87 33.21 25.68
N SER A 163 -4.13 32.72 24.70
CA SER A 163 -3.37 33.58 23.77
C SER A 163 -4.24 34.29 22.73
N LYS A 164 -5.51 33.93 22.58
CA LYS A 164 -6.48 34.52 21.66
C LYS A 164 -7.47 35.48 22.32
N SER A 165 -7.33 35.79 23.62
CA SER A 165 -8.17 36.81 24.28
C SER A 165 -7.89 38.17 23.66
N PRO A 166 -8.91 38.93 23.23
CA PRO A 166 -8.70 40.25 22.63
C PRO A 166 -8.16 41.22 23.66
N GLU A 167 -7.23 42.06 23.22
CA GLU A 167 -6.78 43.18 24.00
C GLU A 167 -8.01 44.04 24.43
N PRO A 168 -8.04 44.56 25.67
CA PRO A 168 -9.10 45.43 26.09
C PRO A 168 -9.09 46.70 25.24
N PRO A 169 -10.27 47.27 24.84
CA PRO A 169 -10.33 48.48 24.08
C PRO A 169 -9.75 49.65 24.86
N LEU A 170 -8.90 50.45 24.20
CA LEU A 170 -8.32 51.70 24.71
C LEU A 170 -9.41 52.74 25.08
#